data_5b8eaba66e7c9b187f7b81e26c278e67
#
_entry.id   5b8eaba66e7c9b187f7b81e26c278e67
#
_cell.length_a   1.000
_cell.length_b   1.000
_cell.length_c   1.000
_cell.angle_alpha   90.00
_cell.angle_beta   90.00
_cell.angle_gamma   90.00
#
_symmetry.space_group_name_H-M   'P 1'
#
loop_
_entity.id
_entity.type
_entity.pdbx_description
1 polymer ?
#
loop_
_entity_poly.entity_id
_entity_poly.type
_entity_poly.pdbx_seq_one_letter_code
_entity_poly.pdbx_strand_id
1 'polypeptide(L)'
;MILRMGMFDTIFLDKAIGCKTCGADILDFQTKEFDSCMNHYRIGSVLSGCQVLSGVIKDQAYCNACCNAKRDAWTDVYMVVWHTILAGVETEECKADARLASVDGLDLVQWIAEAQKKEQQWRRRFYSLHNELSKWHDYVEEQKKPQEPESEGNKTWRTLSLIWKPSDEITKAADPIWKILELHAPKKSEEEPGFF
;
A
#
# COMPACT_ATOMS: atom_id res chain seq x y z
N MET A 1 -6.62 33.11 9.54
CA MET A 1 -7.53 31.99 9.24
C MET A 1 -6.95 31.28 8.01
N ILE A 2 -6.18 30.21 8.23
CA ILE A 2 -5.59 29.44 7.12
C ILE A 2 -6.72 28.58 6.56
N LEU A 3 -7.16 28.86 5.34
CA LEU A 3 -8.03 27.98 4.57
C LEU A 3 -7.28 26.64 4.40
N ARG A 4 -7.58 25.65 5.22
CA ARG A 4 -7.21 24.26 4.95
C ARG A 4 -7.99 23.86 3.70
N MET A 5 -7.36 23.98 2.53
CA MET A 5 -7.87 23.34 1.32
C MET A 5 -7.97 21.85 1.63
N GLY A 6 -9.16 21.29 1.36
CA GLY A 6 -9.62 19.99 1.85
C GLY A 6 -8.75 18.81 1.49
N MET A 7 -7.71 18.59 2.29
CA MET A 7 -7.04 17.30 2.34
C MET A 7 -7.87 16.37 3.22
N PHE A 8 -7.94 15.12 2.84
CA PHE A 8 -8.65 14.06 3.53
C PHE A 8 -7.69 12.92 3.79
N ASP A 9 -7.93 12.18 4.85
CA ASP A 9 -7.33 10.87 5.02
C ASP A 9 -8.25 9.81 4.41
N THR A 10 -7.70 8.71 3.92
CA THR A 10 -8.46 7.64 3.26
C THR A 10 -8.43 6.38 4.13
N ILE A 11 -9.60 5.84 4.42
CA ILE A 11 -9.78 4.55 5.09
C ILE A 11 -10.02 3.48 4.04
N PHE A 12 -9.14 2.49 3.96
CA PHE A 12 -9.33 1.31 3.13
C PHE A 12 -9.93 0.18 3.94
N LEU A 13 -10.96 -0.44 3.40
CA LEU A 13 -11.71 -1.50 4.05
C LEU A 13 -11.23 -2.87 3.56
N ASP A 14 -10.85 -3.75 4.49
CA ASP A 14 -10.48 -5.13 4.15
C ASP A 14 -11.71 -5.94 3.69
N LYS A 15 -12.89 -5.53 4.16
CA LYS A 15 -14.18 -6.07 3.74
C LYS A 15 -15.08 -4.92 3.28
N ALA A 16 -15.56 -5.00 2.04
CA ALA A 16 -16.48 -4.01 1.50
C ALA A 16 -17.72 -3.83 2.39
N ILE A 17 -18.16 -2.59 2.51
CA ILE A 17 -19.47 -2.27 3.11
C ILE A 17 -20.48 -1.97 2.00
N GLY A 18 -21.70 -2.47 2.15
CA GLY A 18 -22.78 -2.21 1.19
C GLY A 18 -23.36 -0.80 1.34
N CYS A 19 -23.48 -0.08 0.24
CA CYS A 19 -24.21 1.20 0.23
C CYS A 19 -25.67 0.99 0.68
N LYS A 20 -26.14 1.80 1.63
CA LYS A 20 -27.51 1.71 2.16
C LYS A 20 -28.61 1.94 1.08
N THR A 21 -28.28 2.67 0.00
CA THR A 21 -29.24 3.07 -1.03
C THR A 21 -29.28 2.09 -2.20
N CYS A 22 -28.14 1.59 -2.68
CA CYS A 22 -28.07 0.75 -3.88
C CYS A 22 -27.42 -0.62 -3.67
N GLY A 23 -26.88 -0.89 -2.49
CA GLY A 23 -26.20 -2.14 -2.16
C GLY A 23 -24.81 -2.31 -2.82
N ALA A 24 -24.33 -1.32 -3.59
CA ALA A 24 -23.01 -1.37 -4.21
C ALA A 24 -21.90 -1.39 -3.14
N ASP A 25 -20.83 -2.11 -3.42
CA ASP A 25 -19.66 -2.22 -2.55
C ASP A 25 -18.92 -0.88 -2.46
N ILE A 26 -18.61 -0.47 -1.23
CA ILE A 26 -17.72 0.62 -0.88
C ILE A 26 -16.47 0.00 -0.28
N LEU A 27 -15.33 0.19 -0.93
CA LEU A 27 -14.04 -0.38 -0.55
C LEU A 27 -13.15 0.58 0.22
N ASP A 28 -13.43 1.88 0.08
CA ASP A 28 -12.71 2.96 0.77
C ASP A 28 -13.63 4.17 0.98
N PHE A 29 -13.26 5.04 1.89
CA PHE A 29 -13.90 6.33 2.06
C PHE A 29 -12.91 7.36 2.62
N GLN A 30 -13.23 8.63 2.41
CA GLN A 30 -12.43 9.76 2.89
C GLN A 30 -13.01 10.32 4.18
N THR A 31 -12.13 10.68 5.11
CA THR A 31 -12.48 11.28 6.40
C THR A 31 -11.65 12.53 6.70
N LYS A 32 -12.17 13.42 7.55
CA LYS A 32 -11.47 14.58 8.12
C LYS A 32 -11.28 14.47 9.64
N GLU A 33 -11.65 13.34 10.22
CA GLU A 33 -11.65 13.14 11.67
C GLU A 33 -10.23 12.97 12.26
N PHE A 34 -9.20 12.91 11.40
CA PHE A 34 -7.80 12.79 11.78
C PHE A 34 -6.99 14.03 11.39
N ASP A 35 -5.71 13.92 11.10
CA ASP A 35 -4.83 15.05 10.77
C ASP A 35 -5.02 15.62 9.36
N SER A 36 -5.81 14.98 8.52
CA SER A 36 -6.11 15.41 7.14
C SER A 36 -4.86 15.67 6.30
N CYS A 37 -3.87 14.79 6.43
CA CYS A 37 -2.57 14.87 5.75
C CYS A 37 -2.46 13.92 4.54
N MET A 38 -3.57 13.45 3.99
CA MET A 38 -3.65 12.47 2.91
C MET A 38 -3.07 11.10 3.31
N ASN A 39 -3.14 10.77 4.59
CA ASN A 39 -2.73 9.46 5.08
C ASN A 39 -3.71 8.38 4.64
N HIS A 40 -3.20 7.17 4.54
CA HIS A 40 -3.96 5.99 4.23
C HIS A 40 -3.99 5.05 5.44
N TYR A 41 -5.18 4.71 5.89
CA TYR A 41 -5.38 3.88 7.06
C TYR A 41 -6.14 2.61 6.73
N ARG A 42 -5.83 1.54 7.46
CA ARG A 42 -6.52 0.25 7.46
C ARG A 42 -6.76 -0.21 8.88
N ILE A 43 -7.53 -1.24 9.08
CA ILE A 43 -7.67 -1.88 10.39
C ILE A 43 -6.27 -2.29 10.88
N GLY A 44 -5.94 -1.95 12.13
CA GLY A 44 -4.62 -2.11 12.74
C GLY A 44 -3.67 -0.93 12.52
N SER A 45 -4.02 0.08 11.73
CA SER A 45 -3.20 1.29 11.57
C SER A 45 -3.28 2.19 12.79
N VAL A 46 -2.15 2.79 13.17
CA VAL A 46 -2.11 3.87 14.17
C VAL A 46 -2.56 5.17 13.51
N LEU A 47 -3.56 5.82 14.10
CA LEU A 47 -4.18 7.03 13.58
C LEU A 47 -3.42 8.28 14.05
N SER A 48 -2.99 9.11 13.11
CA SER A 48 -2.39 10.41 13.40
C SER A 48 -3.45 11.49 13.57
N GLY A 49 -3.30 12.35 14.58
CA GLY A 49 -4.21 13.48 14.82
C GLY A 49 -5.59 13.10 15.33
N CYS A 50 -5.81 11.83 15.67
CA CYS A 50 -7.07 11.36 16.24
C CYS A 50 -7.29 12.00 17.62
N GLN A 51 -8.43 12.68 17.81
CA GLN A 51 -8.77 13.33 19.06
C GLN A 51 -9.32 12.36 20.13
N VAL A 52 -9.76 11.18 19.69
CA VAL A 52 -10.34 10.14 20.55
C VAL A 52 -9.28 9.06 20.78
N LEU A 53 -8.92 8.83 22.06
CA LEU A 53 -7.98 7.76 22.40
C LEU A 53 -8.62 6.39 22.20
N SER A 54 -9.85 6.19 22.69
CA SER A 54 -10.65 4.99 22.47
C SER A 54 -12.11 5.37 22.44
N GLY A 55 -12.84 4.88 21.44
CA GLY A 55 -14.25 5.21 21.23
C GLY A 55 -14.72 4.91 19.81
N VAL A 56 -15.94 5.33 19.51
CA VAL A 56 -16.55 5.21 18.19
C VAL A 56 -16.69 6.60 17.59
N ILE A 57 -16.23 6.79 16.36
CA ILE A 57 -16.35 8.04 15.60
C ILE A 57 -17.33 7.79 14.45
N LYS A 58 -18.40 8.59 14.40
CA LYS A 58 -19.35 8.54 13.29
C LYS A 58 -18.86 9.40 12.13
N ASP A 59 -18.93 8.87 10.92
CA ASP A 59 -18.64 9.56 9.67
C ASP A 59 -19.54 9.03 8.54
N GLN A 60 -19.27 9.43 7.31
CA GLN A 60 -20.07 9.04 6.15
C GLN A 60 -19.18 8.58 5.00
N ALA A 61 -19.46 7.38 4.48
CA ALA A 61 -18.83 6.85 3.28
C ALA A 61 -19.65 7.23 2.03
N TYR A 62 -18.93 7.61 0.97
CA TYR A 62 -19.52 8.05 -0.28
C TYR A 62 -19.63 6.92 -1.30
N CYS A 63 -20.79 6.77 -1.90
CA CYS A 63 -21.05 5.76 -2.93
C CYS A 63 -21.04 6.37 -4.34
N ASN A 64 -20.02 6.05 -5.13
CA ASN A 64 -19.89 6.54 -6.50
C ASN A 64 -21.05 6.11 -7.42
N ALA A 65 -21.59 4.89 -7.24
CA ALA A 65 -22.71 4.40 -8.03
C ALA A 65 -23.99 5.21 -7.81
N CYS A 66 -24.30 5.59 -6.55
CA CYS A 66 -25.42 6.45 -6.22
C CYS A 66 -25.23 7.87 -6.72
N CYS A 67 -24.02 8.44 -6.61
CA CYS A 67 -23.72 9.77 -7.13
C CYS A 67 -23.96 9.85 -8.64
N ASN A 68 -23.44 8.91 -9.39
CA ASN A 68 -23.65 8.85 -10.84
C ASN A 68 -25.13 8.74 -11.22
N ALA A 69 -25.93 8.09 -10.38
CA ALA A 69 -27.38 7.96 -10.54
C ALA A 69 -28.20 9.12 -9.92
N LYS A 70 -27.54 10.18 -9.41
CA LYS A 70 -28.16 11.33 -8.71
C LYS A 70 -29.08 10.91 -7.54
N ARG A 71 -28.68 9.89 -6.80
CA ARG A 71 -29.35 9.40 -5.58
C ARG A 71 -28.57 9.81 -4.34
N ASP A 72 -29.17 9.60 -3.15
CA ASP A 72 -28.42 9.75 -1.89
C ASP A 72 -27.22 8.80 -1.88
N ALA A 73 -26.02 9.37 -1.90
CA ALA A 73 -24.75 8.67 -2.06
C ALA A 73 -24.04 8.40 -0.72
N TRP A 74 -24.61 8.87 0.40
CA TRP A 74 -23.96 8.78 1.70
C TRP A 74 -24.46 7.59 2.51
N THR A 75 -23.52 6.86 3.11
CA THR A 75 -23.78 5.75 4.02
C THR A 75 -23.09 6.05 5.34
N ASP A 76 -23.83 6.06 6.44
CA ASP A 76 -23.24 6.28 7.77
C ASP A 76 -22.28 5.12 8.07
N VAL A 77 -21.11 5.46 8.59
CA VAL A 77 -20.07 4.55 9.04
C VAL A 77 -19.60 4.91 10.44
N TYR A 78 -19.18 3.92 11.19
CA TYR A 78 -18.75 4.05 12.57
C TYR A 78 -17.34 3.46 12.68
N MET A 79 -16.34 4.33 12.80
CA MET A 79 -14.96 3.97 12.98
C MET A 79 -14.69 3.63 14.44
N VAL A 80 -14.21 2.43 14.70
CA VAL A 80 -13.85 1.96 16.04
C VAL A 80 -12.38 2.28 16.28
N VAL A 81 -12.11 3.11 17.26
CA VAL A 81 -10.75 3.51 17.68
C VAL A 81 -10.44 2.88 19.03
N TRP A 82 -9.32 2.17 19.12
CA TRP A 82 -8.82 1.57 20.35
C TRP A 82 -7.35 1.95 20.56
N HIS A 83 -7.07 2.75 21.60
CA HIS A 83 -5.72 3.29 21.87
C HIS A 83 -5.06 3.91 20.63
N THR A 84 -5.78 4.79 19.92
CA THR A 84 -5.38 5.41 18.64
C THR A 84 -5.16 4.44 17.48
N ILE A 85 -5.56 3.18 17.60
CA ILE A 85 -5.51 2.20 16.52
C ILE A 85 -6.91 2.08 15.91
N LEU A 86 -7.02 2.06 14.58
CA LEU A 86 -8.27 1.77 13.88
C LEU A 86 -8.59 0.27 14.05
N ALA A 87 -9.53 -0.05 14.93
CA ALA A 87 -9.87 -1.41 15.32
C ALA A 87 -11.00 -2.03 14.48
N GLY A 88 -11.74 -1.20 13.74
CA GLY A 88 -12.84 -1.66 12.89
C GLY A 88 -13.59 -0.51 12.25
N VAL A 89 -14.42 -0.85 11.25
CA VAL A 89 -15.39 0.06 10.63
C VAL A 89 -16.71 -0.69 10.48
N GLU A 90 -17.78 -0.14 11.01
CA GLU A 90 -19.11 -0.74 11.03
C GLU A 90 -20.15 0.21 10.42
N THR A 91 -21.27 -0.34 9.96
CA THR A 91 -22.40 0.45 9.43
C THR A 91 -23.50 0.69 10.47
N GLU A 92 -23.37 0.10 11.65
CA GLU A 92 -24.32 0.21 12.76
C GLU A 92 -23.56 0.52 14.06
N GLU A 93 -24.03 1.52 14.79
CA GLU A 93 -23.39 1.98 16.03
C GLU A 93 -23.28 0.87 17.07
N CYS A 94 -24.33 0.08 17.25
CA CYS A 94 -24.32 -1.04 18.21
C CYS A 94 -23.28 -2.11 17.89
N LYS A 95 -22.99 -2.33 16.60
CA LYS A 95 -21.91 -3.25 16.18
C LYS A 95 -20.53 -2.64 16.44
N ALA A 96 -20.39 -1.34 16.22
CA ALA A 96 -19.16 -0.63 16.52
C ALA A 96 -18.85 -0.65 18.03
N ASP A 97 -19.85 -0.41 18.89
CA ASP A 97 -19.70 -0.51 20.34
C ASP A 97 -19.33 -1.93 20.77
N ALA A 98 -20.00 -2.93 20.20
CA ALA A 98 -19.68 -4.35 20.47
C ALA A 98 -18.24 -4.70 20.02
N ARG A 99 -17.80 -4.16 18.86
CA ARG A 99 -16.42 -4.34 18.38
C ARG A 99 -15.43 -3.68 19.33
N LEU A 100 -15.69 -2.44 19.77
CA LEU A 100 -14.83 -1.72 20.72
C LEU A 100 -14.67 -2.50 22.02
N ALA A 101 -15.76 -3.06 22.55
CA ALA A 101 -15.75 -3.85 23.76
C ALA A 101 -15.03 -5.20 23.62
N SER A 102 -14.93 -5.72 22.40
CA SER A 102 -14.30 -7.02 22.11
C SER A 102 -12.81 -6.95 21.73
N VAL A 103 -12.28 -5.73 21.51
CA VAL A 103 -10.85 -5.58 21.16
C VAL A 103 -9.96 -6.02 22.30
N ASP A 104 -9.02 -6.90 22.03
CA ASP A 104 -8.12 -7.46 23.02
C ASP A 104 -6.67 -7.56 22.54
N GLY A 105 -5.81 -8.19 23.37
CA GLY A 105 -4.41 -8.37 23.04
C GLY A 105 -4.16 -9.30 21.84
N LEU A 106 -5.09 -10.17 21.47
CA LEU A 106 -4.96 -11.06 20.32
C LEU A 106 -5.13 -10.26 19.02
N ASP A 107 -6.06 -9.30 18.97
CA ASP A 107 -6.20 -8.36 17.86
C ASP A 107 -4.87 -7.63 17.62
N LEU A 108 -4.25 -7.11 18.68
CA LEU A 108 -2.98 -6.40 18.58
C LEU A 108 -1.87 -7.29 18.01
N VAL A 109 -1.75 -8.52 18.49
CA VAL A 109 -0.76 -9.50 17.98
C VAL A 109 -1.01 -9.78 16.49
N GLN A 110 -2.26 -9.94 16.08
CA GLN A 110 -2.61 -10.16 14.68
C GLN A 110 -2.22 -8.94 13.82
N TRP A 111 -2.55 -7.71 14.23
CA TRP A 111 -2.20 -6.51 13.47
C TRP A 111 -0.69 -6.32 13.35
N ILE A 112 0.06 -6.59 14.41
CA ILE A 112 1.53 -6.55 14.35
C ILE A 112 2.06 -7.60 13.37
N ALA A 113 1.55 -8.82 13.41
CA ALA A 113 1.98 -9.89 12.50
C ALA A 113 1.68 -9.55 11.03
N GLU A 114 0.52 -8.96 10.74
CA GLU A 114 0.14 -8.50 9.41
C GLU A 114 1.03 -7.35 8.93
N ALA A 115 1.30 -6.37 9.78
CA ALA A 115 2.21 -5.27 9.48
C ALA A 115 3.63 -5.77 9.17
N GLN A 116 4.16 -6.69 9.97
CA GLN A 116 5.47 -7.30 9.75
C GLN A 116 5.52 -8.10 8.43
N LYS A 117 4.45 -8.84 8.12
CA LYS A 117 4.34 -9.57 6.85
C LYS A 117 4.39 -8.62 5.65
N LYS A 118 3.65 -7.51 5.70
CA LYS A 118 3.65 -6.46 4.66
C LYS A 118 5.03 -5.83 4.53
N GLU A 119 5.65 -5.45 5.66
CA GLU A 119 7.01 -4.89 5.65
C GLU A 119 8.01 -5.85 4.99
N GLN A 120 7.98 -7.14 5.34
CA GLN A 120 8.87 -8.14 4.73
C GLN A 120 8.64 -8.29 3.23
N GLN A 121 7.39 -8.23 2.76
CA GLN A 121 7.06 -8.25 1.33
C GLN A 121 7.67 -7.04 0.61
N TRP A 122 7.50 -5.83 1.17
CA TRP A 122 8.07 -4.61 0.63
C TRP A 122 9.59 -4.65 0.60
N ARG A 123 10.23 -5.09 1.70
CA ARG A 123 11.69 -5.26 1.75
C ARG A 123 12.18 -6.20 0.65
N ARG A 124 11.54 -7.36 0.46
CA ARG A 124 11.91 -8.31 -0.60
C ARG A 124 11.81 -7.68 -1.98
N ARG A 125 10.72 -6.97 -2.27
CA ARG A 125 10.51 -6.27 -3.56
C ARG A 125 11.57 -5.19 -3.76
N PHE A 126 11.82 -4.37 -2.75
CA PHE A 126 12.83 -3.31 -2.81
C PHE A 126 14.22 -3.89 -3.10
N TYR A 127 14.65 -4.90 -2.35
CA TYR A 127 15.97 -5.51 -2.58
C TYR A 127 16.05 -6.21 -3.93
N SER A 128 14.99 -6.85 -4.39
CA SER A 128 14.96 -7.48 -5.70
C SER A 128 15.10 -6.44 -6.81
N LEU A 129 14.34 -5.35 -6.77
CA LEU A 129 14.43 -4.23 -7.71
C LEU A 129 15.83 -3.58 -7.66
N HIS A 130 16.33 -3.29 -6.47
CA HIS A 130 17.66 -2.70 -6.28
C HIS A 130 18.76 -3.59 -6.90
N ASN A 131 18.70 -4.90 -6.66
CA ASN A 131 19.68 -5.84 -7.21
C ASN A 131 19.63 -5.87 -8.75
N GLU A 132 18.46 -5.87 -9.37
CA GLU A 132 18.34 -5.86 -10.82
C GLU A 132 18.84 -4.54 -11.43
N LEU A 133 18.55 -3.40 -10.80
CA LEU A 133 19.07 -2.09 -11.22
C LEU A 133 20.60 -2.03 -11.07
N SER A 134 21.16 -2.58 -9.99
CA SER A 134 22.61 -2.66 -9.78
C SER A 134 23.28 -3.52 -10.86
N LYS A 135 22.74 -4.69 -11.14
CA LYS A 135 23.24 -5.56 -12.22
C LYS A 135 23.20 -4.86 -13.58
N TRP A 136 22.12 -4.13 -13.86
CA TRP A 136 22.02 -3.37 -15.10
C TRP A 136 23.04 -2.23 -15.17
N HIS A 137 23.23 -1.50 -14.09
CA HIS A 137 24.26 -0.45 -14.00
C HIS A 137 25.65 -1.01 -14.27
N ASP A 138 26.02 -2.09 -13.57
CA ASP A 138 27.33 -2.72 -13.71
C ASP A 138 27.55 -3.26 -15.14
N TYR A 139 26.52 -3.84 -15.75
CA TYR A 139 26.55 -4.29 -17.14
C TYR A 139 26.81 -3.12 -18.10
N VAL A 140 26.13 -1.98 -17.94
CA VAL A 140 26.34 -0.78 -18.78
C VAL A 140 27.74 -0.21 -18.60
N GLU A 141 28.23 -0.14 -17.35
CA GLU A 141 29.59 0.34 -17.07
C GLU A 141 30.67 -0.58 -17.66
N GLU A 142 30.44 -1.88 -17.64
CA GLU A 142 31.37 -2.85 -18.24
C GLU A 142 31.43 -2.71 -19.77
N GLN A 143 30.31 -2.42 -20.43
CA GLN A 143 30.26 -2.17 -21.88
C GLN A 143 31.02 -0.88 -22.31
N LYS A 144 31.19 0.08 -21.41
CA LYS A 144 31.92 1.31 -21.68
C LYS A 144 33.44 1.16 -21.59
N LYS A 145 33.92 0.08 -20.91
CA LYS A 145 35.35 -0.15 -20.77
C LYS A 145 35.96 -0.59 -22.10
N PRO A 146 37.16 -0.05 -22.50
CA PRO A 146 37.85 -0.52 -23.68
C PRO A 146 38.17 -2.03 -23.53
N GLN A 147 37.91 -2.80 -24.58
CA GLN A 147 38.23 -4.21 -24.59
C GLN A 147 39.77 -4.40 -24.60
N GLU A 148 40.34 -4.72 -23.44
CA GLU A 148 41.73 -5.13 -23.37
C GLU A 148 41.91 -6.53 -23.97
N PRO A 149 43.07 -6.79 -24.65
CA PRO A 149 43.33 -8.09 -25.23
C PRO A 149 43.36 -9.19 -24.16
N GLU A 150 42.74 -10.31 -24.47
CA GLU A 150 42.53 -11.46 -23.57
C GLU A 150 43.82 -12.00 -22.99
N SER A 151 44.07 -11.83 -21.70
CA SER A 151 45.05 -12.59 -20.93
C SER A 151 44.38 -13.79 -20.24
N GLU A 152 45.13 -14.89 -20.05
CA GLU A 152 44.56 -16.12 -19.45
C GLU A 152 43.94 -15.94 -18.06
N GLY A 153 44.39 -14.94 -17.28
CA GLY A 153 43.81 -14.58 -15.97
C GLY A 153 42.41 -13.94 -16.06
N ASN A 154 42.04 -13.42 -17.24
CA ASN A 154 40.75 -12.72 -17.44
C ASN A 154 39.58 -13.67 -17.68
N LYS A 155 39.81 -14.96 -17.96
CA LYS A 155 38.77 -15.96 -18.22
C LYS A 155 37.91 -16.26 -16.98
N THR A 156 38.51 -16.28 -15.79
CA THR A 156 37.82 -16.59 -14.54
C THR A 156 36.88 -15.46 -14.13
N TRP A 157 37.29 -14.22 -14.33
CA TRP A 157 36.43 -13.02 -14.05
C TRP A 157 35.27 -12.89 -15.03
N ARG A 158 35.46 -13.24 -16.31
CA ARG A 158 34.37 -13.29 -17.30
C ARG A 158 33.33 -14.35 -16.97
N THR A 159 33.70 -15.48 -16.42
CA THR A 159 32.74 -16.51 -16.00
C THR A 159 31.90 -16.03 -14.80
N LEU A 160 32.51 -15.29 -13.89
CA LEU A 160 31.79 -14.65 -12.77
C LEU A 160 30.87 -13.51 -13.25
N SER A 161 31.28 -12.70 -14.22
CA SER A 161 30.47 -11.64 -14.79
C SER A 161 29.20 -12.15 -15.51
N LEU A 162 29.25 -13.36 -16.08
CA LEU A 162 28.08 -14.02 -16.67
C LEU A 162 27.00 -14.37 -15.64
N ILE A 163 27.38 -14.67 -14.40
CA ILE A 163 26.43 -14.94 -13.29
C ILE A 163 25.73 -13.67 -12.85
N TRP A 164 26.37 -12.51 -13.00
CA TRP A 164 25.86 -11.19 -12.59
C TRP A 164 25.22 -10.41 -13.74
N LYS A 165 25.15 -10.99 -14.93
CA LYS A 165 24.53 -10.34 -16.09
C LYS A 165 23.01 -10.24 -15.88
N PRO A 166 22.39 -9.10 -16.23
CA PRO A 166 20.93 -9.00 -16.31
C PRO A 166 20.36 -10.05 -17.26
N SER A 167 19.12 -10.44 -17.06
CA SER A 167 18.45 -11.41 -17.94
C SER A 167 18.42 -10.92 -19.40
N ASP A 168 18.39 -11.87 -20.33
CA ASP A 168 18.26 -11.57 -21.76
C ASP A 168 17.01 -10.75 -22.09
N GLU A 169 15.96 -10.92 -21.30
CA GLU A 169 14.72 -10.16 -21.42
C GLU A 169 14.93 -8.66 -21.15
N ILE A 170 15.76 -8.33 -20.17
CA ILE A 170 16.12 -6.94 -19.83
C ILE A 170 17.10 -6.38 -20.85
N THR A 171 18.16 -7.13 -21.21
CA THR A 171 19.22 -6.63 -22.09
C THR A 171 18.76 -6.40 -23.54
N LYS A 172 17.72 -7.09 -23.98
CA LYS A 172 17.13 -6.97 -25.33
C LYS A 172 15.92 -6.01 -25.38
N ALA A 173 15.48 -5.49 -24.23
CA ALA A 173 14.36 -4.56 -24.19
C ALA A 173 14.74 -3.21 -24.83
N ALA A 174 13.78 -2.56 -25.50
CA ALA A 174 13.96 -1.21 -26.04
C ALA A 174 14.23 -0.18 -24.92
N ASP A 175 13.61 -0.37 -23.77
CA ASP A 175 13.87 0.36 -22.53
C ASP A 175 14.11 -0.66 -21.39
N PRO A 176 15.36 -0.96 -21.09
CA PRO A 176 15.72 -1.92 -20.06
C PRO A 176 15.30 -1.50 -18.64
N ILE A 177 15.34 -0.20 -18.34
CA ILE A 177 14.94 0.31 -17.02
C ILE A 177 13.43 0.13 -16.85
N TRP A 178 12.64 0.50 -17.86
CA TRP A 178 11.20 0.27 -17.85
C TRP A 178 10.86 -1.22 -17.70
N LYS A 179 11.61 -2.10 -18.38
CA LYS A 179 11.41 -3.55 -18.25
C LYS A 179 11.69 -4.07 -16.85
N ILE A 180 12.74 -3.56 -16.18
CA ILE A 180 13.02 -3.88 -14.78
C ILE A 180 11.85 -3.42 -13.88
N LEU A 181 11.37 -2.18 -14.06
CA LEU A 181 10.25 -1.67 -13.29
C LEU A 181 8.97 -2.50 -13.50
N GLU A 182 8.69 -2.91 -14.76
CA GLU A 182 7.55 -3.78 -15.09
C GLU A 182 7.63 -5.15 -14.38
N LEU A 183 8.81 -5.78 -14.38
CA LEU A 183 9.03 -7.09 -13.73
C LEU A 183 8.82 -7.03 -12.20
N HIS A 184 9.10 -5.89 -11.60
CA HIS A 184 8.95 -5.67 -10.15
C HIS A 184 7.68 -4.90 -9.76
N ALA A 185 6.85 -4.53 -10.74
CA ALA A 185 5.56 -3.91 -10.46
C ALA A 185 4.68 -4.84 -9.61
N PRO A 186 3.90 -4.30 -8.65
CA PRO A 186 2.92 -5.10 -7.92
C PRO A 186 1.93 -5.70 -8.91
N LYS A 187 1.59 -6.97 -8.74
CA LYS A 187 0.52 -7.60 -9.53
C LYS A 187 -0.79 -6.95 -9.13
N LYS A 188 -1.71 -6.76 -10.10
CA LYS A 188 -3.04 -6.15 -9.87
C LYS A 188 -3.84 -6.80 -8.72
N SER A 189 -3.64 -8.09 -8.45
CA SER A 189 -4.22 -8.80 -7.31
C SER A 189 -3.53 -8.48 -5.97
N GLU A 190 -2.38 -7.82 -5.99
CA GLU A 190 -1.57 -7.42 -4.85
C GLU A 190 -1.49 -5.89 -4.74
N GLU A 191 -2.13 -5.16 -5.66
CA GLU A 191 -2.30 -3.71 -5.56
C GLU A 191 -3.20 -3.44 -4.37
N GLU A 192 -2.56 -3.13 -3.25
CA GLU A 192 -3.24 -2.39 -2.21
C GLU A 192 -3.62 -1.04 -2.83
N PRO A 193 -4.91 -0.66 -2.86
CA PRO A 193 -5.28 0.67 -3.30
C PRO A 193 -4.56 1.68 -2.40
N GLY A 194 -3.66 2.46 -2.99
CA GLY A 194 -3.09 3.64 -2.35
C GLY A 194 -1.69 3.56 -1.78
N PHE A 195 -0.69 3.46 -2.66
CA PHE A 195 0.63 4.05 -2.42
C PHE A 195 1.02 4.86 -3.66
N PHE A 196 0.33 5.97 -3.89
CA PHE A 196 0.83 7.15 -4.63
C PHE A 196 -0.07 8.32 -4.32
#